data_a2e57c3d48662b4be0267d74fed1c1b0
#
_entry.id   a2e57c3d48662b4be0267d74fed1c1b0
#
_cell.length_a   1.000
_cell.length_b   1.000
_cell.length_c   1.000
_cell.angle_alpha   90.00
_cell.angle_beta   90.00
_cell.angle_gamma   90.00
#
_symmetry.space_group_name_H-M   'P 1'
#
loop_
_entity.id
_entity.type
_entity.pdbx_description
1 polymer ?
#
loop_
_entity_poly.entity_id
_entity_poly.type
_entity_poly.pdbx_seq_one_letter_code
_entity_poly.pdbx_strand_id
1 'polypeptide(L)'
;MRGDAYVTFGLGQREQEVYQRCPGDSADQLNALIRAAYKQAMGNPHLMEFERAITAESKFIDGYLSTREFMRAVGLSAEYKRRFFETNAPYRFIELNFKHFLGRAPQSQAEISEHTKILAEGGYEAEICSYVDSEEYQSTFGEDTVPYARILTENGRSQVAFNRHLSLAEGFAASDTVLSGSSLVRSV
;
A
#
# COMPACT_ATOMS: atom_id res chain seq x y z
N MET A 1 21.64 11.79 7.08
CA MET A 1 20.60 12.80 7.40
C MET A 1 19.28 12.18 6.99
N ARG A 2 18.44 11.77 7.95
CA ARG A 2 17.06 11.38 7.65
C ARG A 2 16.35 12.62 7.14
N GLY A 3 15.98 12.61 5.87
CA GLY A 3 15.09 13.62 5.34
C GLY A 3 13.69 13.31 5.82
N ASP A 4 13.21 14.05 6.82
CA ASP A 4 11.82 14.04 7.21
C ASP A 4 11.01 14.62 6.02
N ALA A 5 10.60 13.72 5.12
CA ALA A 5 9.70 14.12 4.05
C ALA A 5 8.29 14.23 4.66
N TYR A 6 7.93 15.43 5.05
CA TYR A 6 6.58 15.72 5.56
C TYR A 6 5.63 15.90 4.37
N VAL A 7 4.61 15.08 4.30
CA VAL A 7 3.51 15.29 3.37
C VAL A 7 2.48 16.16 4.07
N THR A 8 2.46 17.44 3.73
CA THR A 8 1.49 18.40 4.30
C THR A 8 0.16 18.25 3.60
N PHE A 9 -0.85 17.74 4.29
CA PHE A 9 -2.22 17.72 3.80
C PHE A 9 -2.91 19.04 4.15
N GLY A 10 -3.54 19.71 3.17
CA GLY A 10 -4.10 21.04 3.30
C GLY A 10 -5.25 21.25 4.32
N LEU A 11 -5.60 20.26 5.13
CA LEU A 11 -6.64 20.33 6.16
C LEU A 11 -6.23 19.68 7.48
N GLY A 12 -5.01 19.93 7.90
CA GLY A 12 -4.43 19.39 9.12
C GLY A 12 -3.09 18.75 8.80
N GLN A 13 -2.04 19.23 9.42
CA GLN A 13 -0.71 18.66 9.28
C GLN A 13 -0.71 17.27 9.92
N ARG A 14 -0.85 16.23 9.11
CA ARG A 14 -0.43 14.89 9.52
C ARG A 14 1.01 14.72 9.07
N GLU A 15 1.90 14.78 10.01
CA GLU A 15 3.29 14.37 9.81
C GLU A 15 3.26 12.86 9.54
N GLN A 16 3.57 12.48 8.30
CA GLN A 16 3.71 11.07 7.95
C GLN A 16 5.19 10.73 7.93
N GLU A 17 5.59 9.82 8.78
CA GLU A 17 6.95 9.32 8.82
C GLU A 17 7.22 8.49 7.56
N VAL A 18 8.24 8.88 6.78
CA VAL A 18 8.69 8.15 5.60
C VAL A 18 9.82 7.20 6.01
N TYR A 19 9.61 5.91 5.78
CA TYR A 19 10.58 4.87 6.07
C TYR A 19 11.35 4.51 4.80
N GLN A 20 12.63 4.81 4.80
CA GLN A 20 13.53 4.50 3.69
C GLN A 20 14.73 3.70 4.19
N ARG A 21 15.10 2.67 3.46
CA ARG A 21 16.30 1.89 3.71
C ARG A 21 17.53 2.68 3.30
N CYS A 22 18.53 2.72 4.19
CA CYS A 22 19.81 3.35 3.94
C CYS A 22 20.96 2.33 4.09
N PRO A 23 22.03 2.47 3.32
CA PRO A 23 23.23 1.66 3.53
C PRO A 23 23.75 1.82 4.96
N GLY A 24 23.95 0.71 5.65
CA GLY A 24 24.44 0.69 7.04
C GLY A 24 23.35 0.81 8.12
N ASP A 25 22.08 0.64 7.76
CA ASP A 25 20.98 0.59 8.73
C ASP A 25 21.23 -0.52 9.77
N SER A 26 20.99 -0.18 11.03
CA SER A 26 21.05 -1.13 12.15
C SER A 26 19.90 -2.13 12.10
N ALA A 27 20.02 -3.23 12.83
CA ALA A 27 18.96 -4.23 12.94
C ALA A 27 17.63 -3.62 13.44
N ASP A 28 17.69 -2.65 14.36
CA ASP A 28 16.49 -1.96 14.85
C ASP A 28 15.82 -1.10 13.77
N GLN A 29 16.61 -0.46 12.91
CA GLN A 29 16.11 0.32 11.80
C GLN A 29 15.47 -0.57 10.72
N LEU A 30 16.09 -1.69 10.39
CA LEU A 30 15.51 -2.68 9.49
C LEU A 30 14.21 -3.27 10.04
N ASN A 31 14.16 -3.57 11.34
CA ASN A 31 12.93 -4.00 11.99
C ASN A 31 11.84 -2.92 11.98
N ALA A 32 12.21 -1.64 12.08
CA ALA A 32 11.25 -0.55 11.93
C ALA A 32 10.68 -0.46 10.51
N LEU A 33 11.52 -0.65 9.49
CA LEU A 33 11.09 -0.75 8.08
C LEU A 33 10.12 -1.92 7.86
N ILE A 34 10.42 -3.09 8.40
CA ILE A 34 9.55 -4.28 8.32
C ILE A 34 8.19 -3.98 8.97
N ARG A 35 8.18 -3.37 10.16
CA ARG A 35 6.92 -2.97 10.83
C ARG A 35 6.13 -1.95 10.03
N ALA A 36 6.81 -0.97 9.43
CA ALA A 36 6.18 0.04 8.57
C ALA A 36 5.56 -0.60 7.32
N ALA A 37 6.27 -1.54 6.67
CA ALA A 37 5.78 -2.28 5.52
C ALA A 37 4.51 -3.10 5.85
N TYR A 38 4.50 -3.80 6.96
CA TYR A 38 3.31 -4.52 7.42
C TYR A 38 2.17 -3.58 7.80
N LYS A 39 2.46 -2.47 8.46
CA LYS A 39 1.46 -1.46 8.78
C LYS A 39 0.81 -0.89 7.51
N GLN A 40 1.62 -0.63 6.49
CA GLN A 40 1.13 -0.10 5.21
C GLN A 40 0.29 -1.13 4.45
N ALA A 41 0.78 -2.38 4.33
CA ALA A 41 0.12 -3.42 3.54
C ALA A 41 -1.05 -4.08 4.27
N MET A 42 -0.94 -4.30 5.59
CA MET A 42 -1.91 -5.09 6.36
C MET A 42 -2.64 -4.28 7.44
N GLY A 43 -2.29 -3.00 7.60
CA GLY A 43 -2.89 -2.11 8.61
C GLY A 43 -2.45 -2.38 10.04
N ASN A 44 -1.67 -3.43 10.29
CA ASN A 44 -1.20 -3.81 11.61
C ASN A 44 0.32 -4.06 11.59
N PRO A 45 1.10 -3.33 12.41
CA PRO A 45 2.54 -3.58 12.54
C PRO A 45 2.90 -4.78 13.42
N HIS A 46 1.93 -5.30 14.18
CA HIS A 46 2.12 -6.41 15.13
C HIS A 46 1.38 -7.66 14.65
N LEU A 47 1.95 -8.30 13.64
CA LEU A 47 1.44 -9.58 13.15
C LEU A 47 1.92 -10.75 14.01
N MET A 48 1.08 -11.77 14.12
CA MET A 48 1.49 -13.04 14.72
C MET A 48 2.55 -13.71 13.83
N GLU A 49 3.39 -14.55 14.43
CA GLU A 49 4.50 -15.18 13.70
C GLU A 49 4.06 -15.94 12.44
N PHE A 50 2.94 -16.65 12.52
CA PHE A 50 2.38 -17.41 11.38
C PHE A 50 1.76 -16.53 10.28
N GLU A 51 1.52 -15.25 10.56
CA GLU A 51 1.00 -14.27 9.59
C GLU A 51 2.13 -13.54 8.85
N ARG A 52 3.37 -13.67 9.35
CA ARG A 52 4.52 -12.94 8.83
C ARG A 52 5.19 -13.70 7.68
N ALA A 53 5.74 -12.97 6.74
CA ALA A 53 6.56 -13.51 5.66
C ALA A 53 8.03 -13.70 6.11
N ILE A 54 8.27 -14.57 7.11
CA ILE A 54 9.56 -14.72 7.83
C ILE A 54 10.74 -14.91 6.87
N THR A 55 10.56 -15.73 5.82
CA THR A 55 11.62 -15.95 4.82
C THR A 55 11.99 -14.67 4.08
N ALA A 56 11.00 -13.84 3.74
CA ALA A 56 11.23 -12.56 3.08
C ALA A 56 11.87 -11.55 4.04
N GLU A 57 11.48 -11.54 5.30
CA GLU A 57 12.09 -10.70 6.33
C GLU A 57 13.58 -11.01 6.50
N SER A 58 13.94 -12.30 6.64
CA SER A 58 15.34 -12.72 6.75
C SER A 58 16.14 -12.25 5.54
N LYS A 59 15.64 -12.49 4.31
CA LYS A 59 16.29 -12.03 3.08
C LYS A 59 16.42 -10.50 3.01
N PHE A 60 15.43 -9.78 3.51
CA PHE A 60 15.46 -8.32 3.56
C PHE A 60 16.51 -7.82 4.55
N ILE A 61 16.59 -8.40 5.75
CA ILE A 61 17.58 -8.06 6.77
C ILE A 61 18.99 -8.36 6.24
N ASP A 62 19.19 -9.51 5.62
CA ASP A 62 20.48 -9.95 5.05
C ASP A 62 20.90 -9.16 3.78
N GLY A 63 20.03 -8.30 3.25
CA GLY A 63 20.33 -7.46 2.11
C GLY A 63 20.10 -8.10 0.74
N TYR A 64 19.46 -9.27 0.68
CA TYR A 64 19.10 -9.94 -0.57
C TYR A 64 17.86 -9.39 -1.25
N LEU A 65 16.99 -8.66 -0.52
CA LEU A 65 15.81 -8.03 -1.07
C LEU A 65 15.86 -6.52 -0.85
N SER A 66 15.45 -5.75 -1.85
CA SER A 66 15.14 -4.33 -1.71
C SER A 66 13.83 -4.15 -0.92
N THR A 67 13.52 -2.92 -0.51
CA THR A 67 12.22 -2.63 0.12
C THR A 67 11.07 -2.91 -0.83
N ARG A 68 11.22 -2.61 -2.12
CA ARG A 68 10.25 -2.93 -3.17
C ARG A 68 9.98 -4.43 -3.28
N GLU A 69 11.05 -5.23 -3.34
CA GLU A 69 10.94 -6.69 -3.40
C GLU A 69 10.34 -7.28 -2.13
N PHE A 70 10.63 -6.70 -0.98
CA PHE A 70 10.00 -7.09 0.29
C PHE A 70 8.51 -6.78 0.27
N MET A 71 8.09 -5.59 -0.22
CA MET A 71 6.66 -5.25 -0.39
C MET A 71 5.96 -6.22 -1.34
N ARG A 72 6.61 -6.63 -2.44
CA ARG A 72 6.11 -7.68 -3.34
C ARG A 72 5.90 -8.99 -2.59
N ALA A 73 6.89 -9.43 -1.82
CA ALA A 73 6.81 -10.67 -1.05
C ALA A 73 5.68 -10.62 0.00
N VAL A 74 5.47 -9.49 0.64
CA VAL A 74 4.34 -9.27 1.56
C VAL A 74 3.02 -9.38 0.80
N GLY A 75 2.88 -8.73 -0.36
CA GLY A 75 1.69 -8.81 -1.20
C GLY A 75 1.40 -10.22 -1.75
N LEU A 76 2.43 -11.01 -1.99
CA LEU A 76 2.30 -12.40 -2.45
C LEU A 76 2.16 -13.41 -1.30
N SER A 77 2.20 -12.97 -0.05
CA SER A 77 2.07 -13.85 1.10
C SER A 77 0.66 -14.48 1.18
N ALA A 78 0.60 -15.69 1.74
CA ALA A 78 -0.66 -16.38 1.97
C ALA A 78 -1.61 -15.55 2.85
N GLU A 79 -1.07 -14.81 3.82
CA GLU A 79 -1.86 -13.99 4.73
C GLU A 79 -2.48 -12.78 4.01
N TYR A 80 -1.73 -12.09 3.14
CA TYR A 80 -2.28 -10.98 2.35
C TYR A 80 -3.39 -11.48 1.42
N LYS A 81 -3.16 -12.61 0.74
CA LYS A 81 -4.15 -13.25 -0.12
C LYS A 81 -5.42 -13.62 0.66
N ARG A 82 -5.27 -14.26 1.82
CA ARG A 82 -6.39 -14.65 2.69
C ARG A 82 -7.19 -13.43 3.15
N ARG A 83 -6.52 -12.35 3.58
CA ARG A 83 -7.20 -11.17 4.14
C ARG A 83 -7.89 -10.32 3.09
N PHE A 84 -7.28 -10.13 1.94
CA PHE A 84 -7.73 -9.11 0.99
C PHE A 84 -8.30 -9.68 -0.31
N PHE A 85 -7.78 -10.80 -0.80
CA PHE A 85 -8.28 -11.39 -2.03
C PHE A 85 -9.46 -12.32 -1.81
N GLU A 86 -9.36 -13.24 -0.85
CA GLU A 86 -10.38 -14.27 -0.64
C GLU A 86 -11.63 -13.71 0.07
N THR A 87 -11.51 -12.62 0.80
CA THR A 87 -12.60 -12.03 1.60
C THR A 87 -13.32 -10.86 0.94
N ASN A 88 -12.80 -10.35 -0.18
CA ASN A 88 -13.34 -9.15 -0.83
C ASN A 88 -13.76 -9.41 -2.27
N ALA A 89 -14.71 -8.60 -2.76
CA ALA A 89 -15.03 -8.57 -4.18
C ALA A 89 -13.84 -8.02 -5.00
N PRO A 90 -13.67 -8.43 -6.28
CA PRO A 90 -12.52 -8.03 -7.09
C PRO A 90 -12.27 -6.51 -7.15
N TYR A 91 -13.31 -5.71 -7.30
CA TYR A 91 -13.18 -4.24 -7.32
C TYR A 91 -12.63 -3.71 -5.99
N ARG A 92 -13.07 -4.26 -4.86
CA ARG A 92 -12.58 -3.84 -3.54
C ARG A 92 -11.14 -4.26 -3.34
N PHE A 93 -10.76 -5.45 -3.79
CA PHE A 93 -9.39 -5.92 -3.76
C PHE A 93 -8.47 -4.98 -4.56
N ILE A 94 -8.87 -4.55 -5.76
CA ILE A 94 -8.13 -3.59 -6.58
C ILE A 94 -7.97 -2.25 -5.84
N GLU A 95 -9.05 -1.70 -5.25
CA GLU A 95 -8.97 -0.46 -4.47
C GLU A 95 -7.99 -0.57 -3.29
N LEU A 96 -7.98 -1.71 -2.60
CA LEU A 96 -7.06 -1.97 -1.49
C LEU A 96 -5.61 -2.07 -1.97
N ASN A 97 -5.36 -2.69 -3.13
CA ASN A 97 -4.02 -2.75 -3.71
C ASN A 97 -3.49 -1.35 -4.07
N PHE A 98 -4.29 -0.49 -4.68
CA PHE A 98 -3.91 0.92 -4.90
C PHE A 98 -3.52 1.62 -3.61
N LYS A 99 -4.27 1.42 -2.53
CA LYS A 99 -3.97 1.98 -1.22
C LYS A 99 -2.66 1.43 -0.65
N HIS A 100 -2.49 0.11 -0.67
CA HIS A 100 -1.39 -0.56 0.00
C HIS A 100 -0.06 -0.37 -0.72
N PHE A 101 -0.05 -0.44 -2.06
CA PHE A 101 1.17 -0.40 -2.85
C PHE A 101 1.44 0.98 -3.46
N LEU A 102 0.42 1.73 -3.88
CA LEU A 102 0.60 3.07 -4.46
C LEU A 102 0.25 4.21 -3.50
N GLY A 103 -0.29 3.90 -2.31
CA GLY A 103 -0.63 4.89 -1.29
C GLY A 103 -1.74 5.85 -1.70
N ARG A 104 -2.55 5.51 -2.70
CA ARG A 104 -3.65 6.33 -3.21
C ARG A 104 -4.90 5.51 -3.56
N ALA A 105 -6.02 6.17 -3.74
CA ALA A 105 -7.19 5.55 -4.35
C ALA A 105 -7.07 5.52 -5.89
N PRO A 106 -7.78 4.61 -6.60
CA PRO A 106 -7.94 4.69 -8.04
C PRO A 106 -8.51 6.05 -8.46
N GLN A 107 -7.93 6.65 -9.49
CA GLN A 107 -8.34 7.99 -9.95
C GLN A 107 -9.48 7.93 -10.98
N SER A 108 -9.60 6.81 -11.67
CA SER A 108 -10.60 6.63 -12.72
C SER A 108 -11.14 5.21 -12.79
N GLN A 109 -12.29 5.06 -13.42
CA GLN A 109 -12.85 3.75 -13.73
C GLN A 109 -11.99 2.99 -14.76
N ALA A 110 -11.20 3.69 -15.55
CA ALA A 110 -10.29 3.07 -16.52
C ALA A 110 -9.17 2.28 -15.81
N GLU A 111 -8.57 2.84 -14.76
CA GLU A 111 -7.58 2.12 -13.94
C GLU A 111 -8.18 0.83 -13.34
N ILE A 112 -9.38 0.92 -12.76
CA ILE A 112 -10.06 -0.25 -12.19
C ILE A 112 -10.33 -1.31 -13.28
N SER A 113 -10.75 -0.88 -14.48
CA SER A 113 -11.01 -1.79 -15.60
C SER A 113 -9.73 -2.48 -16.09
N GLU A 114 -8.62 -1.75 -16.15
CA GLU A 114 -7.31 -2.28 -16.52
C GLU A 114 -6.86 -3.36 -15.55
N HIS A 115 -6.87 -3.06 -14.25
CA HIS A 115 -6.50 -4.03 -13.21
C HIS A 115 -7.47 -5.22 -13.12
N THR A 116 -8.75 -5.01 -13.43
CA THR A 116 -9.71 -6.12 -13.55
C THR A 116 -9.32 -7.09 -14.67
N LYS A 117 -8.81 -6.59 -15.81
CA LYS A 117 -8.30 -7.42 -16.90
C LYS A 117 -7.03 -8.16 -16.49
N ILE A 118 -6.07 -7.46 -15.86
CA ILE A 118 -4.84 -8.07 -15.38
C ILE A 118 -5.18 -9.22 -14.42
N LEU A 119 -6.08 -8.99 -13.48
CA LEU A 119 -6.53 -10.02 -12.53
C LEU A 119 -7.21 -11.20 -13.22
N ALA A 120 -8.05 -10.95 -14.23
CA ALA A 120 -8.78 -11.99 -14.96
C ALA A 120 -7.88 -12.83 -15.86
N GLU A 121 -6.88 -12.23 -16.50
CA GLU A 121 -6.00 -12.88 -17.48
C GLU A 121 -4.74 -13.46 -16.82
N GLY A 122 -4.14 -12.71 -15.90
CA GLY A 122 -2.86 -13.06 -15.27
C GLY A 122 -2.97 -13.59 -13.85
N GLY A 123 -4.15 -13.47 -13.24
CA GLY A 123 -4.39 -13.94 -11.87
C GLY A 123 -3.81 -13.04 -10.78
N TYR A 124 -3.87 -13.55 -9.55
CA TYR A 124 -3.49 -12.83 -8.34
C TYR A 124 -2.06 -12.29 -8.36
N GLU A 125 -1.10 -13.12 -8.77
CA GLU A 125 0.32 -12.77 -8.76
C GLU A 125 0.62 -11.64 -9.74
N ALA A 126 0.09 -11.73 -10.97
CA ALA A 126 0.24 -10.70 -11.99
C ALA A 126 -0.37 -9.37 -11.52
N GLU A 127 -1.51 -9.42 -10.84
CA GLU A 127 -2.17 -8.23 -10.29
C GLU A 127 -1.29 -7.55 -9.24
N ILE A 128 -0.74 -8.28 -8.27
CA ILE A 128 0.15 -7.69 -7.25
C ILE A 128 1.42 -7.12 -7.91
N CYS A 129 2.05 -7.86 -8.83
CA CYS A 129 3.25 -7.41 -9.53
C CYS A 129 2.99 -6.14 -10.36
N SER A 130 1.81 -5.99 -10.95
CA SER A 130 1.48 -4.82 -11.75
C SER A 130 1.58 -3.50 -11.00
N TYR A 131 1.28 -3.48 -9.71
CA TYR A 131 1.46 -2.30 -8.85
C TYR A 131 2.92 -2.05 -8.51
N VAL A 132 3.61 -3.08 -8.03
CA VAL A 132 4.98 -2.96 -7.53
C VAL A 132 5.98 -2.69 -8.66
N ASP A 133 5.70 -3.19 -9.86
CA ASP A 133 6.53 -3.01 -11.05
C ASP A 133 6.10 -1.80 -11.91
N SER A 134 5.06 -1.07 -11.46
CA SER A 134 4.58 0.11 -12.19
C SER A 134 5.63 1.24 -12.20
N GLU A 135 5.61 2.04 -13.27
CA GLU A 135 6.40 3.26 -13.36
C GLU A 135 6.06 4.25 -12.24
N GLU A 136 4.80 4.28 -11.82
CA GLU A 136 4.35 5.11 -10.70
C GLU A 136 5.00 4.70 -9.38
N TYR A 137 5.06 3.40 -9.08
CA TYR A 137 5.75 2.91 -7.89
C TYR A 137 7.22 3.30 -7.92
N GLN A 138 7.89 3.02 -9.04
CA GLN A 138 9.31 3.27 -9.21
C GLN A 138 9.66 4.75 -9.10
N SER A 139 8.88 5.63 -9.72
CA SER A 139 9.12 7.06 -9.68
C SER A 139 8.81 7.70 -8.32
N THR A 140 7.90 7.10 -7.55
CA THR A 140 7.45 7.65 -6.27
C THR A 140 8.25 7.12 -5.09
N PHE A 141 8.45 5.81 -5.02
CA PHE A 141 9.04 5.12 -3.87
C PHE A 141 10.43 4.55 -4.19
N GLY A 142 10.72 4.27 -5.46
CA GLY A 142 11.97 3.64 -5.87
C GLY A 142 12.13 2.24 -5.29
N GLU A 143 13.40 1.86 -5.02
CA GLU A 143 13.73 0.53 -4.50
C GLU A 143 13.71 0.44 -2.97
N ASP A 144 13.91 1.58 -2.28
CA ASP A 144 14.29 1.57 -0.87
C ASP A 144 13.25 2.17 0.06
N THR A 145 12.17 2.77 -0.46
CA THR A 145 11.14 3.43 0.35
C THR A 145 9.92 2.53 0.56
N VAL A 146 9.46 2.43 1.79
CA VAL A 146 8.17 1.81 2.11
C VAL A 146 7.05 2.71 1.59
N PRO A 147 6.07 2.19 0.82
CA PRO A 147 4.93 2.99 0.39
C PRO A 147 4.21 3.67 1.54
N TYR A 148 3.73 4.86 1.29
CA TYR A 148 2.99 5.67 2.26
C TYR A 148 1.76 6.31 1.61
N ALA A 149 0.78 6.73 2.42
CA ALA A 149 -0.42 7.36 1.91
C ALA A 149 -0.10 8.71 1.24
N ARG A 150 -0.57 8.88 0.00
CA ARG A 150 -0.37 10.08 -0.81
C ARG A 150 -1.71 10.72 -1.10
N ILE A 151 -1.90 12.00 -0.81
CA ILE A 151 -3.08 12.72 -1.27
C ILE A 151 -2.70 13.48 -2.54
N LEU A 152 -3.27 13.04 -3.65
CA LEU A 152 -3.07 13.68 -4.94
C LEU A 152 -4.27 14.59 -5.24
N THR A 153 -4.00 15.90 -5.29
CA THR A 153 -4.98 16.88 -5.77
C THR A 153 -4.38 17.61 -6.97
N GLU A 154 -5.12 17.66 -8.06
CA GLU A 154 -4.76 18.41 -9.24
C GLU A 154 -5.91 19.32 -9.65
N ASN A 155 -5.58 20.51 -10.18
CA ASN A 155 -6.57 21.41 -10.72
C ASN A 155 -7.34 20.72 -11.87
N GLY A 156 -8.68 20.75 -11.80
CA GLY A 156 -9.53 20.14 -12.80
C GLY A 156 -9.90 18.66 -12.56
N ARG A 157 -9.36 18.02 -11.51
CA ARG A 157 -9.79 16.68 -11.12
C ARG A 157 -11.00 16.71 -10.19
N SER A 158 -11.81 15.66 -10.27
CA SER A 158 -12.99 15.49 -9.42
C SER A 158 -12.60 15.38 -7.94
N GLN A 159 -13.31 16.06 -7.06
CA GLN A 159 -13.18 15.93 -5.60
C GLN A 159 -13.52 14.51 -5.10
N VAL A 160 -14.19 13.69 -5.89
CA VAL A 160 -14.51 12.31 -5.55
C VAL A 160 -13.24 11.49 -5.30
N ALA A 161 -12.22 11.66 -6.15
CA ALA A 161 -10.95 10.98 -5.97
C ALA A 161 -10.25 11.41 -4.67
N PHE A 162 -10.28 12.70 -4.36
CA PHE A 162 -9.74 13.24 -3.09
C PHE A 162 -10.48 12.69 -1.87
N ASN A 163 -11.83 12.70 -1.89
CA ASN A 163 -12.64 12.20 -0.78
C ASN A 163 -12.45 10.70 -0.57
N ARG A 164 -12.36 9.92 -1.65
CA ARG A 164 -12.04 8.48 -1.58
C ARG A 164 -10.67 8.25 -0.97
N HIS A 165 -9.69 9.03 -1.39
CA HIS A 165 -8.33 8.93 -0.86
C HIS A 165 -8.28 9.25 0.64
N LEU A 166 -8.92 10.35 1.07
CA LEU A 166 -8.97 10.74 2.47
C LEU A 166 -9.66 9.66 3.33
N SER A 167 -10.77 9.11 2.84
CA SER A 167 -11.51 8.01 3.45
C SER A 167 -10.65 6.75 3.61
N LEU A 168 -9.86 6.40 2.59
CA LEU A 168 -8.96 5.26 2.63
C LEU A 168 -7.75 5.49 3.55
N ALA A 169 -7.24 6.72 3.61
CA ALA A 169 -6.09 7.07 4.45
C ALA A 169 -6.41 6.97 5.94
N GLU A 170 -7.65 7.22 6.35
CA GLU A 170 -8.09 7.18 7.74
C GLU A 170 -8.53 5.80 8.23
N GLY A 171 -8.84 4.88 7.30
CA GLY A 171 -9.34 3.54 7.63
C GLY A 171 -8.22 2.56 7.98
N PHE A 172 -8.50 1.65 8.93
CA PHE A 172 -7.68 0.45 9.11
C PHE A 172 -7.84 -0.49 7.91
N ALA A 173 -6.77 -1.11 7.44
CA ALA A 173 -6.82 -2.01 6.29
C ALA A 173 -7.85 -3.14 6.45
N ALA A 174 -7.94 -3.73 7.66
CA ALA A 174 -8.87 -4.81 7.95
C ALA A 174 -10.32 -4.34 8.23
N SER A 175 -10.53 -3.08 8.62
CA SER A 175 -11.86 -2.53 8.95
C SER A 175 -12.47 -1.68 7.84
N ASP A 176 -11.82 -1.57 6.70
CA ASP A 176 -12.30 -0.80 5.55
C ASP A 176 -13.67 -1.28 5.04
N THR A 177 -14.05 -2.51 5.31
CA THR A 177 -15.39 -3.06 5.02
C THR A 177 -16.50 -2.41 5.86
N VAL A 178 -16.20 -1.96 7.07
CA VAL A 178 -17.18 -1.33 7.97
C VAL A 178 -17.42 0.12 7.60
N LEU A 179 -16.38 0.83 7.17
CA LEU A 179 -16.48 2.25 6.80
C LEU A 179 -17.10 2.46 5.41
N SER A 180 -16.98 1.50 4.49
CA SER A 180 -17.55 1.60 3.15
C SER A 180 -19.08 1.58 3.13
N GLY A 181 -19.71 1.06 4.16
CA GLY A 181 -21.18 0.99 4.24
C GLY A 181 -21.88 2.32 4.46
N SER A 182 -21.20 3.37 4.90
CA SER A 182 -21.88 4.60 5.32
C SER A 182 -21.54 5.86 4.54
N SER A 183 -20.45 5.94 3.79
CA SER A 183 -20.05 7.24 3.25
C SER A 183 -19.67 7.31 1.77
N LEU A 184 -19.18 6.23 1.18
CA LEU A 184 -18.68 6.29 -0.22
C LEU A 184 -19.79 6.14 -1.28
N VAL A 185 -20.94 5.57 -0.93
CA VAL A 185 -22.05 5.31 -1.87
C VAL A 185 -23.11 6.44 -1.83
N ARG A 186 -23.06 7.36 -0.86
CA ARG A 186 -24.09 8.40 -0.67
C ARG A 186 -23.77 9.77 -1.26
N SER A 187 -22.67 9.95 -1.95
CA SER A 187 -22.32 11.21 -2.61
C SER A 187 -22.31 11.07 -4.14
N VAL A 188 -23.41 10.57 -4.69
CA VAL A 188 -23.76 10.76 -6.11
C VAL A 188 -24.91 11.72 -6.17
#